data_a81c1b6f15e03b2a330d7153c133ad86
#
_entry.id   a81c1b6f15e03b2a330d7153c133ad86
#
_cell.length_a   1.000
_cell.length_b   1.000
_cell.length_c   1.000
_cell.angle_alpha   90.00
_cell.angle_beta   90.00
_cell.angle_gamma   90.00
#
_symmetry.space_group_name_H-M   'P 1'
#
loop_
_entity.id
_entity.type
_entity.pdbx_description
1 polymer ?
#
loop_
_entity_poly.entity_id
_entity_poly.type
_entity_poly.pdbx_seq_one_letter_code
_entity_poly.pdbx_strand_id
1 'polypeptide(L)'
;TACLAKGRLTMSRKQTIIKDINAMQGFGSMDVLCMDKTGTLTNESILLEYYMDVLGNENTEVLDLAFLNSSYHSGVHNPIDNAILACQTMPGRETHYTNLLTQYQKIGEIPFDYARKLVSTLVTGRNGESQLIMKGDISHIVARCSHVEYRGEILPIEKGGIQSVAAVVD
;
A
#
# COMPACT_ATOMS: atom_id res chain seq x y z
N THR A 1 -19.34 44.30 -2.54
CA THR A 1 -18.05 43.96 -1.87
C THR A 1 -18.24 43.46 -0.45
N ALA A 2 -19.08 44.11 0.40
CA ALA A 2 -19.30 43.70 1.80
C ALA A 2 -19.91 42.30 1.90
N CYS A 3 -20.86 41.93 1.03
CA CYS A 3 -21.47 40.59 1.00
C CYS A 3 -20.44 39.50 0.65
N LEU A 4 -19.55 39.78 -0.31
CA LEU A 4 -18.50 38.81 -0.68
C LEU A 4 -17.49 38.62 0.44
N ALA A 5 -17.13 39.65 1.17
CA ALA A 5 -16.24 39.57 2.32
C ALA A 5 -16.88 38.73 3.46
N LYS A 6 -18.18 38.93 3.73
CA LYS A 6 -18.92 38.13 4.70
C LYS A 6 -19.03 36.67 4.28
N GLY A 7 -19.30 36.45 2.98
CA GLY A 7 -19.33 35.06 2.41
C GLY A 7 -17.98 34.37 2.57
N ARG A 8 -16.87 35.04 2.24
CA ARG A 8 -15.52 34.50 2.43
C ARG A 8 -15.24 34.10 3.88
N LEU A 9 -15.64 34.96 4.84
CA LEU A 9 -15.48 34.67 6.27
C LEU A 9 -16.30 33.45 6.70
N THR A 10 -17.50 33.34 6.20
CA THR A 10 -18.38 32.18 6.50
C THR A 10 -17.79 30.88 5.94
N MET A 11 -17.23 30.89 4.72
CA MET A 11 -16.59 29.74 4.13
C MET A 11 -15.28 29.38 4.83
N SER A 12 -14.50 30.38 5.26
CA SER A 12 -13.29 30.16 6.06
C SER A 12 -13.59 29.45 7.39
N ARG A 13 -14.70 29.79 8.05
CA ARG A 13 -15.17 29.07 9.25
C ARG A 13 -15.54 27.61 8.98
N LYS A 14 -15.83 27.27 7.73
CA LYS A 14 -16.08 25.90 7.25
C LYS A 14 -14.82 25.27 6.64
N GLN A 15 -13.62 25.76 7.00
CA GLN A 15 -12.32 25.26 6.55
C GLN A 15 -12.08 25.36 5.03
N THR A 16 -12.78 26.28 4.36
CA THR A 16 -12.64 26.52 2.93
C THR A 16 -11.88 27.81 2.67
N ILE A 17 -10.77 27.73 1.92
CA ILE A 17 -9.96 28.90 1.55
C ILE A 17 -10.33 29.32 0.12
N ILE A 18 -10.85 30.54 -0.02
CA ILE A 18 -11.16 31.13 -1.32
C ILE A 18 -9.94 31.89 -1.81
N LYS A 19 -9.35 31.43 -2.91
CA LYS A 19 -8.20 32.06 -3.54
C LYS A 19 -8.59 33.30 -4.37
N ASP A 20 -9.70 33.21 -5.11
CA ASP A 20 -10.26 34.31 -5.91
C ASP A 20 -11.67 34.63 -5.42
N ILE A 21 -11.84 35.88 -4.92
CA ILE A 21 -13.12 36.32 -4.37
C ILE A 21 -14.19 36.52 -5.48
N ASN A 22 -13.76 36.78 -6.71
CA ASN A 22 -14.68 36.99 -7.82
C ASN A 22 -15.32 35.67 -8.27
N ALA A 23 -14.60 34.55 -8.11
CA ALA A 23 -15.13 33.20 -8.42
C ALA A 23 -16.38 32.86 -7.60
N MET A 24 -16.55 33.45 -6.41
CA MET A 24 -17.73 33.24 -5.57
C MET A 24 -19.04 33.65 -6.22
N GLN A 25 -19.01 34.60 -7.13
CA GLN A 25 -20.22 35.06 -7.81
C GLN A 25 -20.79 34.01 -8.77
N GLY A 26 -19.90 33.18 -9.33
CA GLY A 26 -20.28 32.09 -10.24
C GLY A 26 -20.80 30.82 -9.54
N PHE A 27 -20.58 30.66 -8.23
CA PHE A 27 -20.97 29.42 -7.54
C PHE A 27 -22.48 29.13 -7.56
N GLY A 28 -23.30 30.18 -7.51
CA GLY A 28 -24.75 30.02 -7.55
C GLY A 28 -25.34 29.67 -8.94
N SER A 29 -24.53 29.77 -10.00
CA SER A 29 -24.92 29.51 -11.39
C SER A 29 -24.20 28.30 -12.00
N MET A 30 -23.48 27.52 -11.19
CA MET A 30 -22.84 26.30 -11.66
C MET A 30 -23.84 25.16 -11.80
N ASP A 31 -23.87 24.57 -13.00
CA ASP A 31 -24.68 23.38 -13.30
C ASP A 31 -23.81 22.11 -13.27
N VAL A 32 -22.51 22.22 -13.45
CA VAL A 32 -21.57 21.11 -13.52
C VAL A 32 -20.34 21.41 -12.67
N LEU A 33 -20.00 20.48 -11.78
CA LEU A 33 -18.78 20.55 -10.96
C LEU A 33 -17.86 19.40 -11.35
N CYS A 34 -16.69 19.73 -11.90
CA CYS A 34 -15.61 18.75 -12.13
C CYS A 34 -14.60 18.85 -11.00
N MET A 35 -14.33 17.73 -10.34
CA MET A 35 -13.33 17.66 -9.29
C MET A 35 -12.48 16.42 -9.44
N ASP A 36 -11.24 16.46 -8.93
CA ASP A 36 -10.38 15.29 -8.88
C ASP A 36 -10.94 14.28 -7.87
N LYS A 37 -10.77 12.99 -8.17
CA LYS A 37 -11.21 11.92 -7.28
C LYS A 37 -10.22 11.77 -6.11
N THR A 38 -8.93 11.67 -6.42
CA THR A 38 -7.91 11.27 -5.45
C THR A 38 -7.47 12.45 -4.59
N GLY A 39 -7.59 12.29 -3.26
CA GLY A 39 -7.27 13.35 -2.30
C GLY A 39 -8.35 14.45 -2.17
N THR A 40 -9.42 14.40 -2.99
CA THR A 40 -10.56 15.34 -2.91
C THR A 40 -11.83 14.62 -2.46
N LEU A 41 -12.18 13.51 -3.09
CA LEU A 41 -13.34 12.69 -2.76
C LEU A 41 -12.98 11.47 -1.92
N THR A 42 -11.72 11.05 -1.96
CA THR A 42 -11.22 9.91 -1.20
C THR A 42 -10.38 10.36 -0.02
N ASN A 43 -10.41 9.58 1.05
CA ASN A 43 -9.45 9.75 2.14
C ASN A 43 -8.04 9.45 1.64
N GLU A 44 -7.05 10.16 2.18
CA GLU A 44 -5.63 9.89 1.90
C GLU A 44 -5.13 8.58 2.55
N SER A 45 -5.92 8.00 3.46
CA SER A 45 -5.58 6.74 4.11
C SER A 45 -5.93 5.55 3.24
N ILE A 46 -4.93 4.72 2.94
CA ILE A 46 -5.11 3.40 2.34
C ILE A 46 -5.40 2.42 3.47
N LEU A 47 -6.38 1.55 3.28
CA LEU A 47 -6.69 0.44 4.18
C LEU A 47 -6.33 -0.87 3.48
N LEU A 48 -5.68 -1.77 4.22
CA LEU A 48 -5.47 -3.13 3.76
C LEU A 48 -6.77 -3.91 3.95
N GLU A 49 -7.39 -4.33 2.85
CA GLU A 49 -8.65 -5.06 2.86
C GLU A 49 -8.42 -6.57 2.68
N TYR A 50 -7.54 -6.94 1.77
CA TYR A 50 -7.26 -8.33 1.44
C TYR A 50 -5.76 -8.61 1.40
N TYR A 51 -5.39 -9.82 1.80
CA TYR A 51 -4.05 -10.40 1.66
C TYR A 51 -4.22 -11.84 1.19
N MET A 52 -3.85 -12.10 -0.06
CA MET A 52 -4.22 -13.31 -0.78
C MET A 52 -3.01 -14.02 -1.34
N ASP A 53 -3.12 -15.36 -1.45
CA ASP A 53 -2.20 -16.19 -2.21
C ASP A 53 -2.42 -16.01 -3.73
N VAL A 54 -1.65 -16.74 -4.52
CA VAL A 54 -1.69 -16.69 -5.99
C VAL A 54 -3.01 -17.19 -6.61
N LEU A 55 -3.90 -17.78 -5.82
CA LEU A 55 -5.23 -18.24 -6.26
C LEU A 55 -6.38 -17.39 -5.69
N GLY A 56 -6.06 -16.32 -4.95
CA GLY A 56 -7.05 -15.43 -4.37
C GLY A 56 -7.61 -15.89 -3.03
N ASN A 57 -6.98 -16.88 -2.36
CA ASN A 57 -7.36 -17.24 -1.00
C ASN A 57 -6.62 -16.38 0.01
N GLU A 58 -7.29 -16.04 1.10
CA GLU A 58 -6.67 -15.31 2.21
C GLU A 58 -5.47 -16.09 2.78
N ASN A 59 -4.32 -15.42 2.89
CA ASN A 59 -3.07 -16.04 3.35
C ASN A 59 -2.29 -15.10 4.27
N THR A 60 -2.24 -15.43 5.56
CA THR A 60 -1.54 -14.64 6.58
C THR A 60 -0.03 -14.60 6.39
N GLU A 61 0.58 -15.62 5.79
CA GLU A 61 2.01 -15.68 5.53
C GLU A 61 2.44 -14.61 4.52
N VAL A 62 1.61 -14.37 3.50
CA VAL A 62 1.83 -13.26 2.55
C VAL A 62 1.82 -11.92 3.29
N LEU A 63 0.89 -11.74 4.23
CA LEU A 63 0.83 -10.53 5.06
C LEU A 63 2.04 -10.39 5.98
N ASP A 64 2.50 -11.48 6.59
CA ASP A 64 3.69 -11.50 7.44
C ASP A 64 4.95 -11.09 6.67
N LEU A 65 5.14 -11.61 5.46
CA LEU A 65 6.24 -11.22 4.59
C LEU A 65 6.14 -9.74 4.16
N ALA A 66 4.94 -9.27 3.83
CA ALA A 66 4.71 -7.87 3.50
C ALA A 66 5.00 -6.95 4.70
N PHE A 67 4.60 -7.36 5.91
CA PHE A 67 4.88 -6.65 7.15
C PHE A 67 6.38 -6.58 7.43
N LEU A 68 7.12 -7.68 7.32
CA LEU A 68 8.59 -7.71 7.48
C LEU A 68 9.28 -6.75 6.49
N ASN A 69 8.88 -6.80 5.22
CA ASN A 69 9.44 -5.91 4.20
C ASN A 69 9.18 -4.44 4.54
N SER A 70 7.95 -4.08 4.93
CA SER A 70 7.59 -2.70 5.29
C SER A 70 8.26 -2.23 6.58
N SER A 71 8.40 -3.12 7.59
CA SER A 71 9.04 -2.79 8.87
C SER A 71 10.53 -2.55 8.76
N TYR A 72 11.21 -3.29 7.88
CA TYR A 72 12.65 -3.21 7.72
C TYR A 72 13.10 -2.24 6.62
N HIS A 73 12.18 -1.71 5.84
CA HIS A 73 12.50 -0.66 4.87
C HIS A 73 12.90 0.63 5.57
N SER A 74 14.08 1.16 5.27
CA SER A 74 14.64 2.36 5.92
C SER A 74 14.24 3.68 5.23
N GLY A 75 13.54 3.62 4.10
CA GLY A 75 13.07 4.79 3.36
C GLY A 75 11.81 5.43 3.97
N VAL A 76 11.31 6.45 3.29
CA VAL A 76 10.01 7.03 3.63
C VAL A 76 8.93 6.00 3.35
N HIS A 77 8.15 5.66 4.37
CA HIS A 77 7.02 4.75 4.21
C HIS A 77 5.95 5.41 3.35
N ASN A 78 5.56 4.73 2.30
CA ASN A 78 4.45 5.15 1.47
C ASN A 78 3.10 4.78 2.14
N PRO A 79 1.96 5.29 1.65
CA PRO A 79 0.66 4.97 2.23
C PRO A 79 0.33 3.47 2.27
N ILE A 80 0.86 2.67 1.35
CA ILE A 80 0.70 1.20 1.34
C ILE A 80 1.49 0.58 2.49
N ASP A 81 2.74 1.01 2.71
CA ASP A 81 3.54 0.55 3.85
C ASP A 81 2.85 0.85 5.18
N ASN A 82 2.31 2.07 5.31
CA ASN A 82 1.58 2.46 6.51
C ASN A 82 0.34 1.59 6.73
N ALA A 83 -0.39 1.24 5.67
CA ALA A 83 -1.56 0.36 5.75
C ALA A 83 -1.18 -1.06 6.18
N ILE A 84 -0.07 -1.61 5.66
CA ILE A 84 0.45 -2.91 6.07
C ILE A 84 0.89 -2.88 7.54
N LEU A 85 1.65 -1.87 7.95
CA LEU A 85 2.12 -1.74 9.33
C LEU A 85 0.98 -1.54 10.33
N ALA A 86 -0.13 -0.90 9.92
CA ALA A 86 -1.31 -0.73 10.75
C ALA A 86 -1.96 -2.06 11.18
N CYS A 87 -1.68 -3.17 10.46
CA CYS A 87 -2.18 -4.50 10.84
C CYS A 87 -1.69 -4.94 12.24
N GLN A 88 -0.56 -4.42 12.70
CA GLN A 88 -0.06 -4.69 14.04
C GLN A 88 -1.04 -4.22 15.13
N THR A 89 -1.78 -3.15 14.89
CA THR A 89 -2.72 -2.57 15.85
C THR A 89 -4.10 -3.24 15.85
N MET A 90 -4.31 -4.23 14.97
CA MET A 90 -5.56 -4.98 14.95
C MET A 90 -5.70 -5.86 16.20
N PRO A 91 -6.92 -5.95 16.78
CA PRO A 91 -7.16 -6.76 17.97
C PRO A 91 -6.66 -8.19 17.80
N GLY A 92 -5.83 -8.65 18.75
CA GLY A 92 -5.28 -10.02 18.77
C GLY A 92 -4.05 -10.25 17.90
N ARG A 93 -3.60 -9.29 17.10
CA ARG A 93 -2.41 -9.44 16.22
C ARG A 93 -1.14 -8.79 16.75
N GLU A 94 -1.21 -7.93 17.73
CA GLU A 94 -0.06 -7.18 18.26
C GLU A 94 1.09 -8.10 18.74
N THR A 95 0.76 -9.13 19.52
CA THR A 95 1.74 -10.12 20.01
C THR A 95 2.36 -10.91 18.86
N HIS A 96 1.57 -11.25 17.82
CA HIS A 96 2.05 -11.99 16.65
C HIS A 96 3.15 -11.21 15.93
N TYR A 97 2.91 -9.95 15.57
CA TYR A 97 3.89 -9.14 14.84
C TYR A 97 5.11 -8.77 15.68
N THR A 98 4.94 -8.55 16.99
CA THR A 98 6.08 -8.38 17.92
C THR A 98 6.96 -9.63 17.90
N ASN A 99 6.38 -10.82 17.97
CA ASN A 99 7.12 -12.08 17.91
C ASN A 99 7.78 -12.27 16.54
N LEU A 100 7.09 -11.94 15.45
CA LEU A 100 7.62 -12.04 14.10
C LEU A 100 8.91 -11.22 13.95
N LEU A 101 8.93 -9.96 14.41
CA LEU A 101 10.12 -9.11 14.41
C LEU A 101 11.26 -9.66 15.25
N THR A 102 10.98 -10.44 16.31
CA THR A 102 12.04 -11.11 17.11
C THR A 102 12.58 -12.37 16.44
N GLN A 103 11.86 -12.96 15.51
CA GLN A 103 12.26 -14.17 14.78
C GLN A 103 13.17 -13.88 13.59
N TYR A 104 13.05 -12.69 13.02
CA TYR A 104 13.82 -12.28 11.84
C TYR A 104 14.74 -11.11 12.16
N GLN A 105 15.91 -11.10 11.55
CA GLN A 105 16.86 -10.00 11.63
C GLN A 105 17.14 -9.47 10.23
N LYS A 106 17.10 -8.15 10.07
CA LYS A 106 17.50 -7.50 8.83
C LYS A 106 18.99 -7.66 8.59
N ILE A 107 19.36 -8.16 7.42
CA ILE A 107 20.78 -8.22 6.98
C ILE A 107 21.08 -7.07 6.03
N GLY A 108 20.13 -6.73 5.15
CA GLY A 108 20.31 -5.68 4.16
C GLY A 108 19.01 -5.28 3.47
N GLU A 109 19.10 -4.27 2.62
CA GLU A 109 17.98 -3.84 1.79
C GLU A 109 18.45 -3.28 0.48
N ILE A 110 17.56 -3.28 -0.50
CA ILE A 110 17.68 -2.50 -1.73
C ILE A 110 16.46 -1.59 -1.76
N PRO A 111 16.65 -0.26 -1.59
CA PRO A 111 15.56 0.71 -1.58
C PRO A 111 14.74 0.68 -2.87
N PHE A 112 13.57 1.31 -2.83
CA PHE A 112 12.72 1.44 -4.00
C PHE A 112 13.45 2.15 -5.13
N ASP A 113 13.38 1.58 -6.31
CA ASP A 113 13.95 2.10 -7.54
C ASP A 113 12.85 2.17 -8.61
N TYR A 114 12.69 3.34 -9.21
CA TYR A 114 11.69 3.58 -10.25
C TYR A 114 11.87 2.74 -11.51
N ALA A 115 13.10 2.38 -11.86
CA ALA A 115 13.36 1.51 -13.00
C ALA A 115 12.98 0.06 -12.72
N ARG A 116 13.24 -0.41 -11.49
CA ARG A 116 12.88 -1.76 -11.05
C ARG A 116 11.45 -1.87 -10.55
N LYS A 117 10.87 -0.77 -10.04
CA LYS A 117 9.57 -0.69 -9.36
C LYS A 117 9.43 -1.67 -8.18
N LEU A 118 10.53 -1.97 -7.52
CA LEU A 118 10.63 -2.94 -6.44
C LEU A 118 11.39 -2.36 -5.25
N VAL A 119 10.99 -2.76 -4.06
CA VAL A 119 11.76 -2.67 -2.82
C VAL A 119 12.09 -4.08 -2.36
N SER A 120 13.31 -4.29 -1.85
CA SER A 120 13.76 -5.61 -1.42
C SER A 120 14.41 -5.53 -0.06
N THR A 121 14.09 -6.46 0.82
CA THR A 121 14.65 -6.57 2.16
C THR A 121 15.20 -7.98 2.34
N LEU A 122 16.47 -8.08 2.74
CA LEU A 122 17.12 -9.35 3.07
C LEU A 122 17.04 -9.55 4.59
N VAL A 123 16.44 -10.65 4.99
CA VAL A 123 16.29 -11.03 6.40
C VAL A 123 16.90 -12.40 6.65
N THR A 124 17.29 -12.66 7.89
CA THR A 124 17.65 -14.01 8.34
C THR A 124 16.72 -14.45 9.46
N GLY A 125 16.22 -15.66 9.39
CA GLY A 125 15.43 -16.30 10.43
C GLY A 125 16.32 -16.87 11.55
N ARG A 126 15.71 -17.27 12.67
CA ARG A 126 16.42 -17.93 13.78
C ARG A 126 17.08 -19.25 13.41
N ASN A 127 16.56 -19.92 12.37
CA ASN A 127 17.15 -21.14 11.81
C ASN A 127 18.44 -20.89 11.01
N GLY A 128 18.83 -19.62 10.83
CA GLY A 128 20.00 -19.20 10.04
C GLY A 128 19.74 -19.13 8.53
N GLU A 129 18.55 -19.43 8.06
CA GLU A 129 18.20 -19.26 6.65
C GLU A 129 17.99 -17.79 6.30
N SER A 130 18.53 -17.38 5.17
CA SER A 130 18.36 -16.02 4.66
C SER A 130 17.29 -15.99 3.57
N GLN A 131 16.40 -15.00 3.67
CA GLN A 131 15.30 -14.82 2.74
C GLN A 131 15.30 -13.40 2.18
N LEU A 132 15.18 -13.28 0.86
CA LEU A 132 15.00 -12.00 0.17
C LEU A 132 13.51 -11.78 -0.07
N ILE A 133 12.95 -10.80 0.62
CA ILE A 133 11.54 -10.42 0.49
C ILE A 133 11.45 -9.22 -0.44
N MET A 134 10.73 -9.37 -1.55
CA MET A 134 10.53 -8.31 -2.53
C MET A 134 9.06 -7.89 -2.59
N LYS A 135 8.83 -6.57 -2.68
CA LYS A 135 7.51 -5.96 -2.83
C LYS A 135 7.54 -4.92 -3.95
N GLY A 136 6.48 -4.84 -4.75
CA GLY A 136 6.36 -3.84 -5.82
C GLY A 136 5.39 -4.21 -6.93
N ASP A 137 5.68 -3.71 -8.12
CA ASP A 137 4.84 -3.93 -9.30
C ASP A 137 4.77 -5.41 -9.68
N ILE A 138 3.54 -5.92 -9.88
CA ILE A 138 3.28 -7.34 -10.11
C ILE A 138 4.01 -7.87 -11.35
N SER A 139 4.02 -7.12 -12.44
CA SER A 139 4.67 -7.54 -13.69
C SER A 139 6.18 -7.73 -13.50
N HIS A 140 6.79 -6.87 -12.70
CA HIS A 140 8.21 -6.92 -12.38
C HIS A 140 8.56 -8.06 -11.40
N ILE A 141 7.64 -8.41 -10.48
CA ILE A 141 7.82 -9.55 -9.56
C ILE A 141 7.67 -10.86 -10.33
N VAL A 142 6.56 -11.05 -11.02
CA VAL A 142 6.25 -12.28 -11.76
C VAL A 142 7.32 -12.62 -12.79
N ALA A 143 7.88 -11.62 -13.50
CA ALA A 143 8.98 -11.83 -14.45
C ALA A 143 10.27 -12.38 -13.81
N ARG A 144 10.41 -12.31 -12.47
CA ARG A 144 11.56 -12.81 -11.71
C ARG A 144 11.28 -14.10 -10.95
N CYS A 145 10.02 -14.50 -10.89
CA CYS A 145 9.62 -15.73 -10.22
C CYS A 145 9.78 -16.92 -11.18
N SER A 146 10.33 -18.01 -10.68
CA SER A 146 10.39 -19.31 -11.38
C SER A 146 9.45 -20.34 -10.78
N HIS A 147 9.05 -20.12 -9.53
CA HIS A 147 8.18 -21.01 -8.78
C HIS A 147 7.10 -20.25 -8.05
N VAL A 148 6.04 -20.93 -7.72
CA VAL A 148 4.95 -20.45 -6.88
C VAL A 148 4.77 -21.41 -5.72
N GLU A 149 4.57 -20.88 -4.53
CA GLU A 149 4.18 -21.66 -3.37
C GLU A 149 2.65 -21.66 -3.23
N TYR A 150 2.10 -22.86 -3.11
CA TYR A 150 0.67 -23.06 -2.90
C TYR A 150 0.44 -24.21 -1.92
N ARG A 151 -0.20 -23.93 -0.79
CA ARG A 151 -0.49 -24.88 0.30
C ARG A 151 0.76 -25.63 0.81
N GLY A 152 1.89 -24.93 0.87
CA GLY A 152 3.16 -25.52 1.32
C GLY A 152 3.91 -26.33 0.25
N GLU A 153 3.37 -26.40 -0.97
CA GLU A 153 4.05 -27.04 -2.11
C GLU A 153 4.65 -25.97 -3.03
N ILE A 154 5.91 -26.15 -3.41
CA ILE A 154 6.62 -25.26 -4.34
C ILE A 154 6.53 -25.87 -5.73
N LEU A 155 5.82 -25.20 -6.62
CA LEU A 155 5.56 -25.63 -7.98
C LEU A 155 6.22 -24.71 -9.00
N PRO A 156 6.76 -25.21 -10.12
CA PRO A 156 7.29 -24.35 -11.18
C PRO A 156 6.14 -23.55 -11.81
N ILE A 157 6.42 -22.26 -12.08
CA ILE A 157 5.48 -21.42 -12.83
C ILE A 157 5.55 -21.81 -14.29
N GLU A 158 4.57 -22.55 -14.77
CA GLU A 158 4.37 -22.74 -16.21
C GLU A 158 3.83 -21.44 -16.82
N LYS A 159 4.14 -21.22 -18.12
CA LYS A 159 3.74 -19.99 -18.82
C LYS A 159 2.23 -19.67 -18.75
N GLY A 160 1.36 -20.67 -18.53
CA GLY A 160 -0.08 -20.50 -18.32
C GLY A 160 -0.46 -20.10 -16.89
N GLY A 161 0.36 -20.41 -15.88
CA GLY A 161 0.12 -20.05 -14.47
C GLY A 161 0.30 -18.55 -14.20
N ILE A 162 1.16 -17.88 -14.97
CA ILE A 162 1.38 -16.43 -14.87
C ILE A 162 0.10 -15.65 -15.22
N GLN A 163 -0.69 -16.13 -16.19
CA GLN A 163 -1.97 -15.51 -16.55
C GLN A 163 -3.01 -15.66 -15.44
N SER A 164 -2.97 -16.75 -14.66
CA SER A 164 -3.85 -16.95 -13.51
C SER A 164 -3.52 -15.99 -12.37
N VAL A 165 -2.23 -15.73 -12.09
CA VAL A 165 -1.81 -14.77 -11.07
C VAL A 165 -2.21 -13.34 -11.45
N ALA A 166 -2.06 -12.95 -12.70
CA ALA A 166 -2.50 -11.65 -13.18
C ALA A 166 -4.03 -11.49 -13.09
N ALA A 167 -4.79 -12.54 -13.37
CA ALA A 167 -6.26 -12.51 -13.30
C ALA A 167 -6.83 -12.43 -11.88
N VAL A 168 -6.03 -12.73 -10.85
CA VAL A 168 -6.45 -12.57 -9.44
C VAL A 168 -6.31 -11.12 -8.97
N VAL A 169 -5.51 -10.32 -9.68
CA VAL A 169 -5.18 -8.93 -9.28
C VAL A 169 -6.04 -7.89 -10.02
N ASP A 170 -6.65 -8.26 -11.15
CA ASP A 170 -7.62 -7.42 -11.88
C ASP A 170 -9.03 -7.53 -11.28
#